data_1fe491aae1af88c7e0fa7e9e467be2c5
#
_entry.id   1fe491aae1af88c7e0fa7e9e467be2c5
#
_cell.length_a   1.000
_cell.length_b   1.000
_cell.length_c   1.000
_cell.angle_alpha   90.00
_cell.angle_beta   90.00
_cell.angle_gamma   90.00
#
_symmetry.space_group_name_H-M   'P 1'
#
loop_
_entity.id
_entity.type
_entity.pdbx_description
1 polymer ?
#
loop_
_entity_poly.entity_id
_entity_poly.type
_entity_poly.pdbx_seq_one_letter_code
_entity_poly.pdbx_strand_id
1 'polypeptide(L)'
;MITPPPSLADEVQAALKWLKSHSTKSTLDGMARYAIPSDKAYGVAMRDIKVLGKELGRNQKFAAALWDTDVYEARMLASFVGDPDEITASQMDRWCKDFDNWAFCDAMSFNLFDRTPHAWTKVTQWSSKKREFEKRTAFALLWSLTVHDKHASNDLFMHGLALIEREASDERNFVKKAVNMALRATGKRNRALNVAAITVAGRLAGSSDATAQWVGRDALRELTGLSVTSRLKK
;
A
#
# COMPACT_ATOMS: atom_id res chain seq x y z
N MET A 1 2.68 45.23 -9.92
CA MET A 1 3.72 44.22 -10.22
C MET A 1 3.13 42.84 -9.88
N ILE A 2 3.04 41.95 -10.85
CA ILE A 2 2.55 40.60 -10.64
C ILE A 2 3.72 39.80 -10.06
N THR A 3 3.58 39.34 -8.83
CA THR A 3 4.58 38.43 -8.20
C THR A 3 4.69 37.19 -9.09
N PRO A 4 5.89 36.75 -9.48
CA PRO A 4 6.03 35.52 -10.23
C PRO A 4 5.45 34.33 -9.44
N PRO A 5 4.95 33.30 -10.11
CA PRO A 5 4.47 32.10 -9.41
C PRO A 5 5.62 31.50 -8.58
N PRO A 6 5.31 30.87 -7.43
CA PRO A 6 6.34 30.27 -6.58
C PRO A 6 7.13 29.21 -7.37
N SER A 7 8.42 29.11 -7.08
CA SER A 7 9.23 28.02 -7.63
C SER A 7 8.86 26.67 -6.97
N LEU A 8 9.19 25.56 -7.62
CA LEU A 8 9.01 24.23 -7.04
C LEU A 8 9.68 24.11 -5.66
N ALA A 9 10.84 24.71 -5.49
CA ALA A 9 11.54 24.73 -4.20
C ALA A 9 10.74 25.51 -3.13
N ASP A 10 10.13 26.64 -3.49
CA ASP A 10 9.30 27.42 -2.58
C ASP A 10 8.03 26.65 -2.18
N GLU A 11 7.41 25.94 -3.13
CA GLU A 11 6.26 25.07 -2.86
C GLU A 11 6.61 23.94 -1.87
N VAL A 12 7.75 23.27 -2.05
CA VAL A 12 8.24 22.23 -1.12
C VAL A 12 8.50 22.83 0.26
N GLN A 13 9.16 23.98 0.35
CA GLN A 13 9.41 24.63 1.63
C GLN A 13 8.12 25.05 2.34
N ALA A 14 7.14 25.57 1.59
CA ALA A 14 5.83 25.88 2.13
C ALA A 14 5.12 24.65 2.71
N ALA A 15 5.14 23.54 1.98
CA ALA A 15 4.57 22.26 2.45
C ALA A 15 5.29 21.74 3.72
N LEU A 16 6.62 21.76 3.74
CA LEU A 16 7.40 21.35 4.92
C LEU A 16 7.11 22.24 6.15
N LYS A 17 7.00 23.56 5.94
CA LYS A 17 6.64 24.50 7.00
C LYS A 17 5.23 24.22 7.52
N TRP A 18 4.28 23.96 6.64
CA TRP A 18 2.91 23.61 7.02
C TRP A 18 2.89 22.31 7.83
N LEU A 19 3.55 21.24 7.33
CA LEU A 19 3.66 19.96 8.03
C LEU A 19 4.28 20.15 9.42
N LYS A 20 5.38 20.89 9.52
CA LYS A 20 6.03 21.16 10.80
C LYS A 20 5.13 21.92 11.78
N SER A 21 4.31 22.87 11.30
CA SER A 21 3.37 23.63 12.15
C SER A 21 2.19 22.79 12.66
N HIS A 22 1.89 21.63 12.02
CA HIS A 22 0.84 20.71 12.42
C HIS A 22 1.39 19.47 13.18
N SER A 23 2.66 19.50 13.55
CA SER A 23 3.28 18.42 14.33
C SER A 23 2.71 18.34 15.73
N THR A 24 2.59 17.12 16.26
CA THR A 24 2.23 16.88 17.66
C THR A 24 3.13 15.82 18.27
N LYS A 25 3.56 16.06 19.50
CA LYS A 25 4.36 15.08 20.24
C LYS A 25 3.61 13.73 20.38
N SER A 26 2.32 13.76 20.60
CA SER A 26 1.49 12.56 20.73
C SER A 26 1.51 11.68 19.48
N THR A 27 1.44 12.28 18.28
CA THR A 27 1.54 11.54 17.02
C THR A 27 2.93 10.96 16.83
N LEU A 28 3.98 11.75 17.10
CA LEU A 28 5.37 11.31 16.97
C LEU A 28 5.66 10.14 17.92
N ASP A 29 5.31 10.27 19.22
CA ASP A 29 5.49 9.21 20.21
C ASP A 29 4.68 7.95 19.90
N GLY A 30 3.56 8.13 19.18
CA GLY A 30 2.69 7.02 18.73
C GLY A 30 3.29 6.14 17.64
N MET A 31 4.22 6.66 16.82
CA MET A 31 4.77 5.95 15.66
C MET A 31 5.47 4.65 16.03
N ALA A 32 6.22 4.64 17.13
CA ALA A 32 6.94 3.48 17.63
C ALA A 32 6.03 2.28 17.92
N ARG A 33 4.79 2.51 18.39
CA ARG A 33 3.78 1.45 18.65
C ARG A 33 3.40 0.68 17.39
N TYR A 34 3.58 1.30 16.23
CA TYR A 34 3.26 0.74 14.92
C TYR A 34 4.51 0.30 14.16
N ALA A 35 5.68 0.29 14.82
CA ALA A 35 6.98 0.02 14.21
C ALA A 35 7.25 0.91 12.98
N ILE A 36 6.96 2.20 13.11
CA ILE A 36 7.26 3.24 12.11
C ILE A 36 8.43 4.07 12.66
N PRO A 37 9.57 4.15 11.94
CA PRO A 37 10.70 5.01 12.31
C PRO A 37 10.27 6.48 12.40
N SER A 38 10.74 7.20 13.41
CA SER A 38 10.35 8.59 13.67
C SER A 38 11.51 9.60 13.66
N ASP A 39 12.71 9.16 13.35
CA ASP A 39 13.92 9.98 13.27
C ASP A 39 13.85 11.08 12.20
N LYS A 40 13.07 10.85 11.15
CA LYS A 40 12.81 11.79 10.04
C LYS A 40 11.35 12.25 9.98
N ALA A 41 10.62 12.19 11.08
CA ALA A 41 9.21 12.55 11.14
C ALA A 41 8.97 13.82 11.98
N TYR A 42 7.92 14.54 11.65
CA TYR A 42 7.43 15.68 12.42
C TYR A 42 6.33 15.30 13.42
N GLY A 43 5.60 14.21 13.15
CA GLY A 43 4.47 13.78 13.97
C GLY A 43 3.15 14.45 13.57
N VAL A 44 2.83 14.48 12.26
CA VAL A 44 1.56 15.01 11.74
C VAL A 44 0.55 13.90 11.56
N ALA A 45 -0.69 14.13 11.99
CA ALA A 45 -1.75 13.14 11.82
C ALA A 45 -2.08 12.92 10.34
N MET A 46 -2.28 11.65 9.94
CA MET A 46 -2.54 11.27 8.56
C MET A 46 -3.76 11.97 7.94
N ARG A 47 -4.80 12.28 8.77
CA ARG A 47 -5.98 13.02 8.33
C ARG A 47 -5.60 14.42 7.80
N ASP A 48 -4.65 15.08 8.47
CA ASP A 48 -4.25 16.44 8.13
C ASP A 48 -3.38 16.45 6.87
N ILE A 49 -2.49 15.46 6.71
CA ILE A 49 -1.72 15.23 5.46
C ILE A 49 -2.67 14.99 4.28
N LYS A 50 -3.72 14.19 4.49
CA LYS A 50 -4.73 13.92 3.45
C LYS A 50 -5.51 15.17 3.04
N VAL A 51 -5.86 16.03 3.99
CA VAL A 51 -6.52 17.31 3.72
C VAL A 51 -5.61 18.20 2.88
N LEU A 52 -4.35 18.38 3.31
CA LEU A 52 -3.37 19.15 2.57
C LEU A 52 -3.17 18.60 1.14
N GLY A 53 -3.03 17.27 0.99
CA GLY A 53 -2.87 16.66 -0.32
C GLY A 53 -4.06 16.90 -1.25
N LYS A 54 -5.28 16.94 -0.71
CA LYS A 54 -6.49 17.28 -1.47
C LYS A 54 -6.50 18.74 -1.93
N GLU A 55 -6.04 19.65 -1.08
CA GLU A 55 -5.98 21.09 -1.39
C GLU A 55 -4.93 21.41 -2.46
N LEU A 56 -3.77 20.74 -2.38
CA LEU A 56 -2.67 20.94 -3.32
C LEU A 56 -2.94 20.33 -4.70
N GLY A 57 -3.79 19.29 -4.77
CA GLY A 57 -4.05 18.59 -6.03
C GLY A 57 -2.88 17.72 -6.51
N ARG A 58 -2.98 17.22 -7.75
CA ARG A 58 -1.97 16.32 -8.33
C ARG A 58 -0.89 17.08 -9.09
N ASN A 59 0.37 16.74 -8.79
CA ASN A 59 1.56 17.27 -9.45
C ASN A 59 2.74 16.30 -9.23
N GLN A 60 3.13 15.57 -10.26
CA GLN A 60 4.18 14.55 -10.14
C GLN A 60 5.58 15.14 -9.86
N LYS A 61 5.89 16.32 -10.40
CA LYS A 61 7.17 17.00 -10.10
C LYS A 61 7.26 17.40 -8.64
N PHE A 62 6.17 17.92 -8.11
CA PHE A 62 6.07 18.29 -6.70
C PHE A 62 6.12 17.05 -5.79
N ALA A 63 5.41 15.97 -6.14
CA ALA A 63 5.48 14.71 -5.43
C ALA A 63 6.91 14.13 -5.38
N ALA A 64 7.64 14.21 -6.50
CA ALA A 64 9.03 13.77 -6.56
C ALA A 64 9.95 14.62 -5.66
N ALA A 65 9.77 15.94 -5.69
CA ALA A 65 10.55 16.84 -4.84
C ALA A 65 10.25 16.66 -3.34
N LEU A 66 9.00 16.38 -2.97
CA LEU A 66 8.61 16.01 -1.60
C LEU A 66 9.26 14.68 -1.19
N TRP A 67 9.28 13.68 -2.08
CA TRP A 67 9.92 12.38 -1.83
C TRP A 67 11.40 12.53 -1.50
N ASP A 68 12.10 13.36 -2.26
CA ASP A 68 13.53 13.58 -2.13
C ASP A 68 13.93 14.36 -0.85
N THR A 69 12.96 14.94 -0.12
CA THR A 69 13.23 15.57 1.20
C THR A 69 13.57 14.56 2.30
N ASP A 70 13.26 13.29 2.11
CA ASP A 70 13.41 12.21 3.08
C ASP A 70 12.64 12.42 4.42
N VAL A 71 11.71 13.37 4.46
CA VAL A 71 10.82 13.61 5.60
C VAL A 71 9.62 12.67 5.49
N TYR A 72 9.30 11.95 6.57
CA TYR A 72 8.22 10.95 6.58
C TYR A 72 6.88 11.51 6.07
N GLU A 73 6.43 12.63 6.61
CA GLU A 73 5.14 13.23 6.23
C GLU A 73 5.15 13.81 4.83
N ALA A 74 6.29 14.30 4.35
CA ALA A 74 6.43 14.76 2.97
C ALA A 74 6.32 13.59 1.98
N ARG A 75 6.93 12.43 2.29
CA ARG A 75 6.76 11.19 1.52
C ARG A 75 5.32 10.67 1.58
N MET A 76 4.65 10.78 2.74
CA MET A 76 3.21 10.47 2.83
C MET A 76 2.37 11.42 1.98
N LEU A 77 2.66 12.74 2.01
CA LEU A 77 2.00 13.74 1.17
C LEU A 77 2.21 13.44 -0.32
N ALA A 78 3.41 12.99 -0.71
CA ALA A 78 3.70 12.60 -2.09
C ALA A 78 2.74 11.51 -2.60
N SER A 79 2.25 10.60 -1.73
CA SER A 79 1.26 9.59 -2.12
C SER A 79 -0.09 10.20 -2.53
N PHE A 80 -0.45 11.36 -2.00
CA PHE A 80 -1.71 12.04 -2.30
C PHE A 80 -1.62 12.99 -3.49
N VAL A 81 -0.46 13.65 -3.66
CA VAL A 81 -0.26 14.64 -4.72
C VAL A 81 0.41 14.07 -5.97
N GLY A 82 0.90 12.84 -5.91
CA GLY A 82 1.47 12.14 -7.06
C GLY A 82 0.44 11.91 -8.16
N ASP A 83 0.87 12.02 -9.41
CA ASP A 83 0.02 11.81 -10.58
C ASP A 83 0.23 10.39 -11.15
N PRO A 84 -0.82 9.54 -11.14
CA PRO A 84 -0.72 8.18 -11.64
C PRO A 84 -0.46 8.08 -13.13
N ASP A 85 -0.78 9.12 -13.91
CA ASP A 85 -0.57 9.15 -15.36
C ASP A 85 0.86 9.59 -15.72
N GLU A 86 1.55 10.30 -14.82
CA GLU A 86 2.91 10.82 -15.05
C GLU A 86 4.00 9.98 -14.35
N ILE A 87 3.68 9.26 -13.28
CA ILE A 87 4.66 8.46 -12.57
C ILE A 87 5.12 7.26 -13.42
N THR A 88 6.43 7.14 -13.64
CA THR A 88 7.00 6.06 -14.43
C THR A 88 7.20 4.77 -13.63
N ALA A 89 7.23 3.63 -14.31
CA ALA A 89 7.54 2.33 -13.70
C ALA A 89 8.89 2.33 -12.96
N SER A 90 9.91 3.02 -13.49
CA SER A 90 11.23 3.15 -12.85
C SER A 90 11.21 4.03 -11.62
N GLN A 91 10.38 5.07 -11.59
CA GLN A 91 10.18 5.91 -10.41
C GLN A 91 9.47 5.13 -9.30
N MET A 92 8.45 4.32 -9.63
CA MET A 92 7.82 3.42 -8.68
C MET A 92 8.83 2.44 -8.06
N ASP A 93 9.72 1.84 -8.88
CA ASP A 93 10.78 0.94 -8.38
C ASP A 93 11.75 1.67 -7.45
N ARG A 94 12.15 2.90 -7.79
CA ARG A 94 13.05 3.70 -6.96
C ARG A 94 12.41 4.00 -5.60
N TRP A 95 11.19 4.54 -5.59
CA TRP A 95 10.49 4.85 -4.35
C TRP A 95 10.23 3.60 -3.49
N CYS A 96 9.82 2.48 -4.12
CA CYS A 96 9.60 1.23 -3.41
C CYS A 96 10.86 0.70 -2.71
N LYS A 97 12.06 0.93 -3.27
CA LYS A 97 13.34 0.59 -2.64
C LYS A 97 13.64 1.42 -1.39
N ASP A 98 13.11 2.63 -1.30
CA ASP A 98 13.31 3.52 -0.16
C ASP A 98 12.37 3.20 1.01
N PHE A 99 11.38 2.31 0.83
CA PHE A 99 10.45 1.97 1.89
C PHE A 99 11.16 1.20 3.01
N ASP A 100 11.02 1.72 4.21
CA ASP A 100 11.56 1.18 5.46
C ASP A 100 10.48 0.80 6.48
N ASN A 101 9.22 1.03 6.13
CA ASN A 101 8.07 0.68 6.97
C ASN A 101 6.82 0.35 6.14
N TRP A 102 5.86 -0.29 6.81
CA TRP A 102 4.60 -0.74 6.18
C TRP A 102 3.67 0.40 5.75
N ALA A 103 3.76 1.55 6.41
CA ALA A 103 2.85 2.65 6.14
C ALA A 103 3.09 3.27 4.75
N PHE A 104 4.36 3.36 4.31
CA PHE A 104 4.68 3.75 2.92
C PHE A 104 4.13 2.75 1.91
N CYS A 105 4.29 1.44 2.16
CA CYS A 105 3.76 0.41 1.27
C CYS A 105 2.25 0.58 1.04
N ASP A 106 1.51 0.77 2.11
CA ASP A 106 0.06 0.88 2.08
C ASP A 106 -0.36 2.24 1.49
N ALA A 107 0.21 3.37 1.94
CA ALA A 107 -0.14 4.69 1.45
C ALA A 107 0.12 4.84 -0.05
N MET A 108 1.29 4.43 -0.53
CA MET A 108 1.63 4.50 -1.96
C MET A 108 0.74 3.57 -2.80
N SER A 109 0.44 2.36 -2.31
CA SER A 109 -0.44 1.42 -3.00
C SER A 109 -1.86 1.97 -3.17
N PHE A 110 -2.45 2.50 -2.08
CA PHE A 110 -3.86 2.92 -2.07
C PHE A 110 -4.12 4.32 -2.65
N ASN A 111 -3.13 5.21 -2.63
CA ASN A 111 -3.35 6.59 -3.06
C ASN A 111 -2.81 6.88 -4.46
N LEU A 112 -1.81 6.11 -4.95
CA LEU A 112 -1.11 6.40 -6.18
C LEU A 112 -0.92 5.18 -7.09
N PHE A 113 -0.23 4.12 -6.61
CA PHE A 113 0.28 3.06 -7.46
C PHE A 113 -0.81 2.21 -8.13
N ASP A 114 -1.92 1.96 -7.44
CA ASP A 114 -3.03 1.15 -7.96
C ASP A 114 -3.82 1.81 -9.10
N ARG A 115 -3.58 3.10 -9.34
CA ARG A 115 -4.20 3.86 -10.44
C ARG A 115 -3.29 3.97 -11.66
N THR A 116 -2.06 3.46 -11.57
CA THR A 116 -1.10 3.54 -12.66
C THR A 116 -1.30 2.38 -13.65
N PRO A 117 -0.94 2.57 -14.93
CA PRO A 117 -0.95 1.47 -15.91
C PRO A 117 0.07 0.37 -15.58
N HIS A 118 0.95 0.60 -14.61
CA HIS A 118 2.02 -0.31 -14.20
C HIS A 118 1.63 -1.25 -13.06
N ALA A 119 0.50 -1.01 -12.40
CA ALA A 119 0.13 -1.65 -11.14
C ALA A 119 0.22 -3.19 -11.18
N TRP A 120 -0.46 -3.84 -12.12
CA TRP A 120 -0.47 -5.31 -12.24
C TRP A 120 0.90 -5.91 -12.54
N THR A 121 1.69 -5.24 -13.37
CA THR A 121 3.07 -5.64 -13.65
C THR A 121 3.92 -5.57 -12.37
N LYS A 122 3.75 -4.50 -11.57
CA LYS A 122 4.49 -4.32 -10.32
C LYS A 122 4.09 -5.33 -9.24
N VAL A 123 2.82 -5.73 -9.14
CA VAL A 123 2.41 -6.84 -8.27
C VAL A 123 3.25 -8.09 -8.57
N THR A 124 3.35 -8.47 -9.84
CA THR A 124 4.12 -9.65 -10.24
C THR A 124 5.61 -9.49 -9.97
N GLN A 125 6.20 -8.34 -10.37
CA GLN A 125 7.64 -8.08 -10.24
C GLN A 125 8.11 -8.00 -8.78
N TRP A 126 7.33 -7.32 -7.92
CA TRP A 126 7.75 -7.10 -6.54
C TRP A 126 7.44 -8.28 -5.63
N SER A 127 6.49 -9.15 -5.95
CA SER A 127 6.13 -10.31 -5.13
C SER A 127 7.31 -11.27 -4.88
N SER A 128 8.28 -11.35 -5.78
CA SER A 128 9.48 -12.20 -5.66
C SER A 128 10.71 -11.50 -5.10
N LYS A 129 10.60 -10.21 -4.73
CA LYS A 129 11.75 -9.45 -4.23
C LYS A 129 12.21 -9.95 -2.86
N LYS A 130 13.52 -9.87 -2.61
CA LYS A 130 14.12 -10.29 -1.32
C LYS A 130 13.93 -9.25 -0.22
N ARG A 131 13.88 -7.95 -0.56
CA ARG A 131 13.68 -6.89 0.44
C ARG A 131 12.26 -6.92 0.97
N GLU A 132 12.11 -6.81 2.29
CA GLU A 132 10.84 -7.01 2.99
C GLU A 132 9.75 -6.07 2.49
N PHE A 133 10.03 -4.77 2.43
CA PHE A 133 9.01 -3.79 2.08
C PHE A 133 8.73 -3.72 0.57
N GLU A 134 9.69 -4.10 -0.31
CA GLU A 134 9.38 -4.30 -1.73
C GLU A 134 8.38 -5.45 -1.92
N LYS A 135 8.62 -6.61 -1.26
CA LYS A 135 7.69 -7.75 -1.32
C LYS A 135 6.35 -7.41 -0.66
N ARG A 136 6.35 -6.74 0.50
CA ARG A 136 5.13 -6.27 1.15
C ARG A 136 4.30 -5.39 0.22
N THR A 137 4.94 -4.46 -0.50
CA THR A 137 4.26 -3.55 -1.40
C THR A 137 3.52 -4.27 -2.52
N ALA A 138 4.06 -5.38 -3.04
CA ALA A 138 3.34 -6.19 -4.04
C ALA A 138 1.96 -6.64 -3.52
N PHE A 139 1.90 -7.12 -2.29
CA PHE A 139 0.65 -7.62 -1.70
C PHE A 139 -0.25 -6.50 -1.18
N ALA A 140 0.29 -5.37 -0.73
CA ALA A 140 -0.49 -4.16 -0.44
C ALA A 140 -1.12 -3.60 -1.72
N LEU A 141 -0.39 -3.60 -2.84
CA LEU A 141 -0.87 -3.18 -4.15
C LEU A 141 -1.95 -4.13 -4.69
N LEU A 142 -1.77 -5.45 -4.55
CA LEU A 142 -2.81 -6.42 -4.91
C LEU A 142 -4.08 -6.20 -4.07
N TRP A 143 -3.94 -5.91 -2.77
CA TRP A 143 -5.07 -5.58 -1.92
C TRP A 143 -5.77 -4.29 -2.38
N SER A 144 -5.05 -3.19 -2.65
CA SER A 144 -5.66 -1.94 -3.13
C SER A 144 -6.39 -2.11 -4.46
N LEU A 145 -5.84 -2.91 -5.39
CA LEU A 145 -6.49 -3.25 -6.66
C LEU A 145 -7.82 -4.00 -6.46
N THR A 146 -7.97 -4.83 -5.41
CA THR A 146 -9.28 -5.45 -5.11
C THR A 146 -10.35 -4.41 -4.79
N VAL A 147 -9.96 -3.25 -4.26
CA VAL A 147 -10.85 -2.17 -3.84
C VAL A 147 -11.11 -1.19 -4.98
N HIS A 148 -10.09 -0.79 -5.71
CA HIS A 148 -10.17 0.34 -6.64
C HIS A 148 -10.29 -0.06 -8.11
N ASP A 149 -9.66 -1.14 -8.57
CA ASP A 149 -9.79 -1.60 -9.97
C ASP A 149 -11.06 -2.43 -10.16
N LYS A 150 -12.19 -1.74 -10.37
CA LYS A 150 -13.50 -2.39 -10.55
C LYS A 150 -13.63 -3.13 -11.88
N HIS A 151 -12.81 -2.80 -12.86
CA HIS A 151 -12.87 -3.33 -14.22
C HIS A 151 -11.91 -4.51 -14.45
N ALA A 152 -10.98 -4.76 -13.54
CA ALA A 152 -10.05 -5.88 -13.65
C ALA A 152 -10.79 -7.23 -13.71
N SER A 153 -10.35 -8.08 -14.65
CA SER A 153 -10.87 -9.44 -14.80
C SER A 153 -10.51 -10.33 -13.61
N ASN A 154 -11.29 -11.38 -13.39
CA ASN A 154 -10.96 -12.37 -12.37
C ASN A 154 -9.60 -13.04 -12.60
N ASP A 155 -9.15 -13.19 -13.86
CA ASP A 155 -7.87 -13.85 -14.18
C ASP A 155 -6.66 -13.15 -13.56
N LEU A 156 -6.67 -11.81 -13.52
CA LEU A 156 -5.64 -11.05 -12.83
C LEU A 156 -5.58 -11.36 -11.33
N PHE A 157 -6.73 -11.48 -10.68
CA PHE A 157 -6.82 -11.86 -9.27
C PHE A 157 -6.51 -13.35 -9.04
N MET A 158 -6.84 -14.24 -9.99
CA MET A 158 -6.42 -15.64 -9.94
C MET A 158 -4.90 -15.77 -10.01
N HIS A 159 -4.24 -14.98 -10.88
CA HIS A 159 -2.78 -14.86 -10.88
C HIS A 159 -2.28 -14.33 -9.53
N GLY A 160 -2.92 -13.30 -8.96
CA GLY A 160 -2.62 -12.79 -7.61
C GLY A 160 -2.71 -13.86 -6.52
N LEU A 161 -3.71 -14.75 -6.57
CA LEU A 161 -3.85 -15.88 -5.66
C LEU A 161 -2.68 -16.87 -5.79
N ALA A 162 -2.21 -17.13 -7.01
CA ALA A 162 -1.02 -17.98 -7.21
C ALA A 162 0.25 -17.34 -6.61
N LEU A 163 0.42 -16.02 -6.73
CA LEU A 163 1.52 -15.30 -6.08
C LEU A 163 1.41 -15.36 -4.54
N ILE A 164 0.21 -15.20 -3.99
CA ILE A 164 -0.07 -15.33 -2.55
C ILE A 164 0.33 -16.73 -2.06
N GLU A 165 -0.09 -17.79 -2.74
CA GLU A 165 0.22 -19.16 -2.38
C GLU A 165 1.73 -19.44 -2.39
N ARG A 166 2.44 -18.95 -3.41
CA ARG A 166 3.88 -19.08 -3.54
C ARG A 166 4.66 -18.43 -2.38
N GLU A 167 4.20 -17.25 -1.92
CA GLU A 167 4.91 -16.45 -0.93
C GLU A 167 4.35 -16.60 0.50
N ALA A 168 3.40 -17.50 0.71
CA ALA A 168 2.70 -17.66 1.99
C ALA A 168 3.58 -18.15 3.15
N SER A 169 4.74 -18.76 2.85
CA SER A 169 5.72 -19.20 3.82
C SER A 169 6.71 -18.14 4.28
N ASP A 170 6.61 -16.90 3.75
CA ASP A 170 7.50 -15.81 4.16
C ASP A 170 7.18 -15.41 5.61
N GLU A 171 8.08 -15.73 6.55
CA GLU A 171 7.88 -15.58 7.99
C GLU A 171 7.99 -14.13 8.48
N ARG A 172 8.57 -13.24 7.65
CA ARG A 172 8.70 -11.82 7.99
C ARG A 172 7.33 -11.21 8.27
N ASN A 173 7.18 -10.60 9.45
CA ASN A 173 5.89 -10.20 9.97
C ASN A 173 5.11 -9.28 9.02
N PHE A 174 5.80 -8.33 8.38
CA PHE A 174 5.12 -7.38 7.49
C PHE A 174 4.77 -8.00 6.13
N VAL A 175 5.54 -8.95 5.62
CA VAL A 175 5.20 -9.71 4.41
C VAL A 175 4.04 -10.64 4.68
N LYS A 176 4.14 -11.49 5.72
CA LYS A 176 3.08 -12.44 6.13
C LYS A 176 1.71 -11.75 6.26
N LYS A 177 1.69 -10.59 6.94
CA LYS A 177 0.44 -9.82 7.11
C LYS A 177 -0.10 -9.30 5.79
N ALA A 178 0.75 -8.80 4.88
CA ALA A 178 0.30 -8.31 3.58
C ALA A 178 -0.23 -9.44 2.69
N VAL A 179 0.45 -10.59 2.66
CA VAL A 179 -0.01 -11.81 1.96
C VAL A 179 -1.40 -12.22 2.47
N ASN A 180 -1.58 -12.28 3.78
CA ASN A 180 -2.87 -12.60 4.39
C ASN A 180 -3.96 -11.56 4.06
N MET A 181 -3.65 -10.27 4.11
CA MET A 181 -4.60 -9.20 3.76
C MET A 181 -5.01 -9.28 2.29
N ALA A 182 -4.05 -9.52 1.38
CA ALA A 182 -4.33 -9.67 -0.04
C ALA A 182 -5.22 -10.89 -0.33
N LEU A 183 -4.97 -12.03 0.32
CA LEU A 183 -5.80 -13.24 0.20
C LEU A 183 -7.26 -12.97 0.60
N ARG A 184 -7.44 -12.39 1.77
CA ARG A 184 -8.78 -12.07 2.29
C ARG A 184 -9.49 -11.01 1.44
N ALA A 185 -8.77 -9.98 0.97
CA ALA A 185 -9.32 -8.94 0.12
C ALA A 185 -9.77 -9.51 -1.24
N THR A 186 -8.95 -10.36 -1.86
CA THR A 186 -9.30 -11.04 -3.11
C THR A 186 -10.56 -11.89 -2.95
N GLY A 187 -10.65 -12.67 -1.88
CA GLY A 187 -11.83 -13.52 -1.62
C GLY A 187 -13.10 -12.75 -1.26
N LYS A 188 -13.02 -11.46 -0.95
CA LYS A 188 -14.18 -10.59 -0.68
C LYS A 188 -14.69 -9.84 -1.90
N ARG A 189 -14.01 -9.93 -3.06
CA ARG A 189 -14.34 -9.15 -4.24
C ARG A 189 -15.64 -9.64 -4.94
N ASN A 190 -15.77 -10.92 -5.18
CA ASN A 190 -16.96 -11.58 -5.75
C ASN A 190 -16.99 -13.07 -5.42
N ARG A 191 -18.09 -13.73 -5.78
CA ARG A 191 -18.32 -15.15 -5.46
C ARG A 191 -17.29 -16.10 -6.08
N ALA A 192 -16.90 -15.88 -7.34
CA ALA A 192 -15.94 -16.74 -8.03
C ALA A 192 -14.55 -16.66 -7.35
N LEU A 193 -14.09 -15.43 -7.05
CA LEU A 193 -12.84 -15.22 -6.34
C LEU A 193 -12.90 -15.67 -4.87
N ASN A 194 -14.07 -15.65 -4.25
CA ASN A 194 -14.24 -16.20 -2.90
C ASN A 194 -13.99 -17.71 -2.89
N VAL A 195 -14.60 -18.45 -3.81
CA VAL A 195 -14.38 -19.91 -3.94
C VAL A 195 -12.91 -20.21 -4.18
N ALA A 196 -12.26 -19.49 -5.10
CA ALA A 196 -10.83 -19.67 -5.39
C ALA A 196 -9.94 -19.35 -4.18
N ALA A 197 -10.21 -18.25 -3.50
CA ALA A 197 -9.45 -17.85 -2.31
C ALA A 197 -9.62 -18.83 -1.14
N ILE A 198 -10.83 -19.36 -0.92
CA ILE A 198 -11.10 -20.42 0.06
C ILE A 198 -10.31 -21.68 -0.29
N THR A 199 -10.23 -22.05 -1.58
CA THR A 199 -9.45 -23.21 -2.03
C THR A 199 -7.95 -23.03 -1.74
N VAL A 200 -7.37 -21.85 -2.05
CA VAL A 200 -5.97 -21.53 -1.71
C VAL A 200 -5.78 -21.54 -0.20
N ALA A 201 -6.65 -20.87 0.56
CA ALA A 201 -6.57 -20.83 2.01
C ALA A 201 -6.65 -22.23 2.66
N GLY A 202 -7.43 -23.14 2.08
CA GLY A 202 -7.53 -24.53 2.50
C GLY A 202 -6.21 -25.28 2.33
N ARG A 203 -5.55 -25.15 1.16
CA ARG A 203 -4.22 -25.75 0.93
C ARG A 203 -3.18 -25.19 1.90
N LEU A 204 -3.16 -23.88 2.10
CA LEU A 204 -2.25 -23.24 3.05
C LEU A 204 -2.50 -23.69 4.49
N ALA A 205 -3.76 -23.83 4.91
CA ALA A 205 -4.11 -24.30 6.25
C ALA A 205 -3.67 -25.74 6.53
N GLY A 206 -3.55 -26.57 5.48
CA GLY A 206 -3.01 -27.93 5.53
C GLY A 206 -1.49 -28.02 5.34
N SER A 207 -0.79 -26.91 5.17
CA SER A 207 0.67 -26.89 4.99
C SER A 207 1.39 -27.33 6.25
N SER A 208 2.57 -27.94 6.07
CA SER A 208 3.53 -28.19 7.16
C SER A 208 4.29 -26.95 7.62
N ASP A 209 4.30 -25.89 6.80
CA ASP A 209 4.90 -24.60 7.15
C ASP A 209 3.97 -23.81 8.07
N ALA A 210 4.47 -23.40 9.25
CA ALA A 210 3.67 -22.73 10.28
C ALA A 210 3.14 -21.35 9.83
N THR A 211 3.90 -20.64 9.00
CA THR A 211 3.50 -19.31 8.49
C THR A 211 2.39 -19.44 7.46
N ALA A 212 2.56 -20.32 6.48
CA ALA A 212 1.53 -20.64 5.49
C ALA A 212 0.25 -21.15 6.17
N GLN A 213 0.39 -22.04 7.17
CA GLN A 213 -0.74 -22.56 7.95
C GLN A 213 -1.51 -21.42 8.67
N TRP A 214 -0.79 -20.46 9.27
CA TRP A 214 -1.41 -19.31 9.91
C TRP A 214 -2.18 -18.45 8.90
N VAL A 215 -1.56 -18.13 7.75
CA VAL A 215 -2.20 -17.38 6.66
C VAL A 215 -3.49 -18.07 6.20
N GLY A 216 -3.42 -19.38 5.97
CA GLY A 216 -4.57 -20.16 5.52
C GLY A 216 -5.71 -20.20 6.53
N ARG A 217 -5.42 -20.50 7.79
CA ARG A 217 -6.44 -20.59 8.85
C ARG A 217 -7.13 -19.27 9.12
N ASP A 218 -6.37 -18.16 9.14
CA ASP A 218 -6.93 -16.84 9.37
C ASP A 218 -7.83 -16.42 8.21
N ALA A 219 -7.39 -16.65 6.96
CA ALA A 219 -8.19 -16.34 5.78
C ALA A 219 -9.45 -17.20 5.70
N LEU A 220 -9.39 -18.51 5.97
CA LEU A 220 -10.57 -19.40 5.99
C LEU A 220 -11.63 -18.90 6.97
N ARG A 221 -11.21 -18.57 8.21
CA ARG A 221 -12.14 -18.10 9.24
C ARG A 221 -12.94 -16.87 8.76
N GLU A 222 -12.29 -15.91 8.09
CA GLU A 222 -12.98 -14.72 7.59
C GLU A 222 -13.81 -15.02 6.34
N LEU A 223 -13.25 -15.71 5.34
CA LEU A 223 -13.87 -15.91 4.03
C LEU A 223 -15.10 -16.82 4.06
N THR A 224 -15.16 -17.76 5.01
CA THR A 224 -16.33 -18.64 5.23
C THR A 224 -17.36 -18.05 6.20
N GLY A 225 -17.01 -16.94 6.86
CA GLY A 225 -17.88 -16.27 7.83
C GLY A 225 -19.12 -15.64 7.21
N LEU A 226 -20.22 -15.58 7.97
CA LEU A 226 -21.51 -15.03 7.52
C LEU A 226 -21.39 -13.58 7.03
N SER A 227 -20.52 -12.77 7.61
CA SER A 227 -20.30 -11.37 7.22
C SER A 227 -19.78 -11.22 5.77
N VAL A 228 -19.07 -12.22 5.24
CA VAL A 228 -18.58 -12.25 3.86
C VAL A 228 -19.59 -12.94 2.95
N THR A 229 -20.01 -14.16 3.32
CA THR A 229 -20.85 -14.99 2.46
C THR A 229 -22.24 -14.38 2.21
N SER A 230 -22.81 -13.63 3.15
CA SER A 230 -24.10 -12.93 2.96
C SER A 230 -24.00 -11.75 1.98
N ARG A 231 -22.85 -11.06 1.92
CA ARG A 231 -22.62 -9.96 0.96
C ARG A 231 -22.42 -10.45 -0.47
N LEU A 232 -21.84 -11.63 -0.62
CA LEU A 232 -21.55 -12.22 -1.93
C LEU A 232 -22.75 -12.96 -2.55
N LYS A 233 -23.86 -13.12 -1.81
CA LYS A 233 -25.11 -13.71 -2.31
C LYS A 233 -26.01 -12.72 -3.06
N LYS A 234 -25.72 -11.43 -2.92
CA LYS A 234 -26.41 -10.34 -3.64
C LYS A 234 -25.68 -10.01 -4.93
#